data_1e73edca98ab486d61fab0125b92ea02
#
_entry.id   1e73edca98ab486d61fab0125b92ea02
#
_cell.length_a   1.000
_cell.length_b   1.000
_cell.length_c   1.000
_cell.angle_alpha   90.00
_cell.angle_beta   90.00
_cell.angle_gamma   90.00
#
_symmetry.space_group_name_H-M   'P 1'
#
loop_
_entity.id
_entity.type
_entity.pdbx_description
1 polymer ?
#
loop_
_entity_poly.entity_id
_entity_poly.type
_entity_poly.pdbx_seq_one_letter_code
_entity_poly.pdbx_strand_id
1 'polypeptide(L)'
;MSQNPHKQAVTQLEKVAKILIKDYSDQRELFSLAIKKLKQPDRVIEGMLEIVMDNGKKQQFQAYRSQHDDARGPYKGGIRFHPGVTKEEVMALSTWMTWKCAVTGIPYGGAKSGVVVDAKKLSMAELQRLSRAYAKFLVNDIGPWTDVPAPDVGTGGPVMGWMVDEWQKSKQAQSGGLMENPLATFTGKPLNLGGSQGRDEATGLGGVYVLEKLAQKLAWKRRQDITIAVQGFGNVGYWFAYHADRLGYKVVAVSDSAGGVYLASGLDPVKTLECKKQTGSVQQCMCDRDKCQVNLGKKITNKELLELEVDVLVPAALESVLTQENAGKIKAKNIIEMANGPTTPEADEIFDKKGILVIPDVLANAGGVTVSYFEWVQNLQGYFWTKDEVLNKLKPLMEQAFEQMWQIKQKLGSSSRIATYAQAVKLVVDALIARGRI
;
A
#
# COMPACT_ATOMS: atom_id res chain seq x y z
N MET A 1 -18.13 -9.97 16.31
CA MET A 1 -17.17 -9.10 17.01
C MET A 1 -16.00 -8.90 16.05
N SER A 2 -15.69 -7.67 15.61
CA SER A 2 -14.53 -7.43 14.76
C SER A 2 -13.27 -7.85 15.53
N GLN A 3 -12.49 -8.75 14.94
CA GLN A 3 -11.23 -9.16 15.54
C GLN A 3 -10.31 -7.93 15.64
N ASN A 4 -9.61 -7.77 16.77
CA ASN A 4 -8.67 -6.69 17.00
C ASN A 4 -7.56 -6.76 15.93
N PRO A 5 -7.37 -5.72 15.07
CA PRO A 5 -6.41 -5.76 13.96
C PRO A 5 -4.97 -6.00 14.40
N HIS A 6 -4.56 -5.44 15.54
CA HIS A 6 -3.22 -5.64 16.08
C HIS A 6 -2.99 -7.12 16.48
N LYS A 7 -3.97 -7.79 17.06
CA LYS A 7 -3.87 -9.23 17.34
C LYS A 7 -3.73 -10.07 16.06
N GLN A 8 -4.38 -9.66 14.98
CA GLN A 8 -4.21 -10.34 13.68
C GLN A 8 -2.77 -10.19 13.15
N ALA A 9 -2.19 -9.00 13.20
CA ALA A 9 -0.80 -8.77 12.79
C ALA A 9 0.18 -9.59 13.63
N VAL A 10 -0.03 -9.67 14.95
CA VAL A 10 0.79 -10.52 15.85
C VAL A 10 0.63 -12.00 15.51
N THR A 11 -0.60 -12.48 15.26
CA THR A 11 -0.83 -13.87 14.88
C THR A 11 -0.13 -14.24 13.57
N GLN A 12 -0.12 -13.35 12.59
CA GLN A 12 0.61 -13.54 11.32
C GLN A 12 2.12 -13.65 11.58
N LEU A 13 2.69 -12.77 12.41
CA LEU A 13 4.09 -12.82 12.80
C LEU A 13 4.42 -14.15 13.48
N GLU A 14 3.60 -14.61 14.41
CA GLU A 14 3.82 -15.87 15.13
C GLU A 14 3.75 -17.10 14.22
N LYS A 15 2.83 -17.12 13.25
CA LYS A 15 2.77 -18.20 12.23
C LYS A 15 4.09 -18.28 11.45
N VAL A 16 4.60 -17.16 11.02
CA VAL A 16 5.86 -17.07 10.25
C VAL A 16 7.08 -17.40 11.12
N ALA A 17 7.10 -16.93 12.37
CA ALA A 17 8.20 -17.19 13.30
C ALA A 17 8.40 -18.69 13.58
N LYS A 18 7.30 -19.46 13.69
CA LYS A 18 7.35 -20.94 13.84
C LYS A 18 8.04 -21.64 12.68
N ILE A 19 8.01 -21.05 11.49
CA ILE A 19 8.66 -21.58 10.29
C ILE A 19 10.12 -21.17 10.27
N LEU A 20 10.40 -19.89 10.50
CA LEU A 20 11.74 -19.30 10.40
C LEU A 20 12.71 -19.72 11.50
N ILE A 21 12.22 -20.14 12.68
CA ILE A 21 13.08 -20.51 13.81
C ILE A 21 14.12 -21.60 13.47
N LYS A 22 13.83 -22.41 12.44
CA LYS A 22 14.73 -23.47 11.95
C LYS A 22 15.97 -22.89 11.25
N ASP A 23 15.85 -21.71 10.64
CA ASP A 23 16.95 -21.01 9.98
C ASP A 23 17.87 -20.29 10.99
N TYR A 24 17.51 -20.27 12.30
CA TYR A 24 18.26 -19.62 13.40
C TYR A 24 18.68 -20.63 14.48
N SER A 25 19.08 -21.86 14.11
CA SER A 25 19.50 -22.90 15.05
C SER A 25 20.53 -22.42 16.06
N ASP A 26 21.54 -21.66 15.59
CA ASP A 26 22.68 -21.17 16.37
C ASP A 26 22.42 -19.83 17.09
N GLN A 27 21.32 -19.17 16.78
CA GLN A 27 20.91 -17.87 17.33
C GLN A 27 19.46 -17.88 17.83
N ARG A 28 19.00 -19.02 18.33
CA ARG A 28 17.59 -19.25 18.67
C ARG A 28 17.06 -18.30 19.74
N GLU A 29 17.88 -17.97 20.71
CA GLU A 29 17.52 -17.02 21.77
C GLU A 29 17.35 -15.61 21.21
N LEU A 30 18.32 -15.11 20.42
CA LEU A 30 18.25 -13.82 19.76
C LEU A 30 17.03 -13.72 18.83
N PHE A 31 16.77 -14.77 18.05
CA PHE A 31 15.56 -14.83 17.23
C PHE A 31 14.29 -14.69 18.07
N SER A 32 14.21 -15.42 19.17
CA SER A 32 13.02 -15.39 20.05
C SER A 32 12.82 -14.01 20.69
N LEU A 33 13.89 -13.33 21.09
CA LEU A 33 13.85 -11.96 21.61
C LEU A 33 13.41 -10.97 20.52
N ALA A 34 13.93 -11.10 19.29
CA ALA A 34 13.52 -10.27 18.16
C ALA A 34 12.03 -10.44 17.85
N ILE A 35 11.52 -11.67 17.79
CA ILE A 35 10.10 -11.92 17.60
C ILE A 35 9.26 -11.35 18.74
N LYS A 36 9.71 -11.45 19.97
CA LYS A 36 9.01 -10.85 21.13
C LYS A 36 8.93 -9.33 21.00
N LYS A 37 10.04 -8.66 20.61
CA LYS A 37 10.08 -7.22 20.35
C LYS A 37 9.11 -6.83 19.25
N LEU A 38 9.11 -7.51 18.12
CA LEU A 38 8.28 -7.19 16.95
C LEU A 38 6.76 -7.42 17.14
N LYS A 39 6.32 -7.95 18.28
CA LYS A 39 4.90 -8.05 18.61
C LYS A 39 4.27 -6.73 19.04
N GLN A 40 5.07 -5.75 19.40
CA GLN A 40 4.63 -4.43 19.84
C GLN A 40 5.38 -3.34 19.08
N PRO A 41 4.73 -2.23 18.78
CA PRO A 41 5.44 -1.05 18.28
C PRO A 41 6.48 -0.56 19.32
N ASP A 42 7.60 0.00 18.83
CA ASP A 42 8.58 0.66 19.68
C ASP A 42 7.93 1.80 20.47
N ARG A 43 6.98 2.51 19.81
CA ARG A 43 6.29 3.65 20.43
C ARG A 43 4.92 3.90 19.80
N VAL A 44 3.96 4.30 20.62
CA VAL A 44 2.68 4.87 20.18
C VAL A 44 2.53 6.27 20.81
N ILE A 45 2.46 7.29 19.96
CA ILE A 45 2.25 8.68 20.33
C ILE A 45 0.77 8.96 20.15
N GLU A 46 0.12 9.48 21.18
CA GLU A 46 -1.31 9.83 21.16
C GLU A 46 -1.57 11.17 21.82
N GLY A 47 -2.56 11.91 21.35
CA GLY A 47 -2.92 13.21 21.88
C GLY A 47 -4.13 13.83 21.21
N MET A 48 -4.56 14.96 21.75
CA MET A 48 -5.67 15.75 21.22
C MET A 48 -5.14 16.94 20.42
N LEU A 49 -5.61 17.10 19.20
CA LEU A 49 -5.36 18.28 18.36
C LEU A 49 -6.52 19.25 18.53
N GLU A 50 -6.24 20.49 18.85
CA GLU A 50 -7.26 21.54 18.93
C GLU A 50 -7.08 22.52 17.77
N ILE A 51 -8.15 22.81 17.05
CA ILE A 51 -8.18 23.85 16.02
C ILE A 51 -9.41 24.76 16.20
N VAL A 52 -9.32 25.97 15.67
CA VAL A 52 -10.47 26.88 15.56
C VAL A 52 -11.19 26.57 14.25
N MET A 53 -12.48 26.25 14.33
CA MET A 53 -13.33 26.00 13.18
C MET A 53 -13.73 27.31 12.48
N ASP A 54 -14.28 27.25 11.27
CA ASP A 54 -14.68 28.44 10.51
C ASP A 54 -15.79 29.25 11.22
N ASN A 55 -16.56 28.60 12.10
CA ASN A 55 -17.56 29.26 12.96
C ASN A 55 -16.99 29.89 14.25
N GLY A 56 -15.65 29.93 14.40
CA GLY A 56 -14.94 30.50 15.55
C GLY A 56 -14.88 29.60 16.79
N LYS A 57 -15.52 28.44 16.80
CA LYS A 57 -15.47 27.50 17.93
C LYS A 57 -14.22 26.64 17.88
N LYS A 58 -13.69 26.28 19.05
CA LYS A 58 -12.62 25.30 19.17
C LYS A 58 -13.18 23.89 19.07
N GLN A 59 -12.49 23.03 18.32
CA GLN A 59 -12.81 21.61 18.23
C GLN A 59 -11.56 20.77 18.41
N GLN A 60 -11.72 19.63 19.09
CA GLN A 60 -10.63 18.70 19.39
C GLN A 60 -10.79 17.42 18.57
N PHE A 61 -9.64 16.85 18.14
CA PHE A 61 -9.55 15.65 17.34
C PHE A 61 -8.50 14.71 17.94
N GLN A 62 -8.88 13.46 18.20
CA GLN A 62 -7.94 12.44 18.67
C GLN A 62 -6.96 12.07 17.56
N ALA A 63 -5.68 12.03 17.87
CA ALA A 63 -4.60 11.70 16.96
C ALA A 63 -3.70 10.61 17.50
N TYR A 64 -3.14 9.81 16.57
CA TYR A 64 -2.23 8.69 16.84
C TYR A 64 -1.07 8.68 15.85
N ARG A 65 0.13 8.31 16.32
CA ARG A 65 1.26 7.86 15.50
C ARG A 65 1.88 6.62 16.13
N SER A 66 1.84 5.49 15.44
CA SER A 66 2.54 4.27 15.83
C SER A 66 3.83 4.14 15.03
N GLN A 67 4.95 3.98 15.73
CA GLN A 67 6.29 3.70 15.22
C GLN A 67 6.62 2.26 15.60
N HIS A 68 6.61 1.34 14.61
CA HIS A 68 6.67 -0.09 14.91
C HIS A 68 8.09 -0.59 15.11
N ASP A 69 8.96 -0.40 14.12
CA ASP A 69 10.38 -0.83 14.19
C ASP A 69 11.21 -0.03 13.19
N ASP A 70 12.42 0.41 13.58
CA ASP A 70 13.36 1.18 12.77
C ASP A 70 14.69 0.46 12.55
N ALA A 71 14.77 -0.83 12.78
CA ALA A 71 16.02 -1.59 12.62
C ALA A 71 16.60 -1.48 11.21
N ARG A 72 15.77 -1.26 10.19
CA ARG A 72 16.21 -1.13 8.79
C ARG A 72 16.40 0.32 8.33
N GLY A 73 15.98 1.30 9.11
CA GLY A 73 16.03 2.73 8.77
C GLY A 73 14.84 3.50 9.35
N PRO A 74 14.67 4.77 8.99
CA PRO A 74 13.62 5.61 9.55
C PRO A 74 12.25 4.96 9.47
N TYR A 75 11.39 5.20 10.47
CA TYR A 75 10.00 4.77 10.40
C TYR A 75 9.32 5.35 9.16
N LYS A 76 8.42 4.61 8.52
CA LYS A 76 7.72 5.04 7.30
C LYS A 76 6.27 4.62 7.32
N GLY A 77 5.35 5.57 7.05
CA GLY A 77 3.94 5.22 6.92
C GLY A 77 3.00 6.40 6.72
N GLY A 78 1.82 6.11 6.17
CA GLY A 78 0.81 7.09 5.82
C GLY A 78 0.08 7.68 7.02
N ILE A 79 -0.55 8.85 6.80
CA ILE A 79 -1.41 9.55 7.74
C ILE A 79 -2.86 9.41 7.26
N ARG A 80 -3.71 8.74 8.05
CA ARG A 80 -5.12 8.51 7.73
C ARG A 80 -6.01 9.50 8.48
N PHE A 81 -6.86 10.24 7.76
CA PHE A 81 -7.94 11.04 8.32
C PHE A 81 -9.26 10.32 8.07
N HIS A 82 -9.76 9.64 9.10
CA HIS A 82 -10.99 8.85 8.98
C HIS A 82 -11.70 8.73 10.35
N PRO A 83 -13.04 8.81 10.41
CA PRO A 83 -13.76 8.78 11.67
C PRO A 83 -13.66 7.44 12.43
N GLY A 84 -13.37 6.35 11.73
CA GLY A 84 -13.22 5.01 12.31
C GLY A 84 -11.80 4.65 12.76
N VAL A 85 -10.85 5.59 12.76
CA VAL A 85 -9.48 5.33 13.22
C VAL A 85 -9.45 4.93 14.70
N THR A 86 -8.74 3.84 15.00
CA THR A 86 -8.46 3.40 16.37
C THR A 86 -6.96 3.21 16.59
N LYS A 87 -6.55 3.17 17.85
CA LYS A 87 -5.15 2.91 18.24
C LYS A 87 -4.69 1.54 17.73
N GLU A 88 -5.50 0.52 17.89
CA GLU A 88 -5.22 -0.85 17.47
C GLU A 88 -5.06 -0.98 15.95
N GLU A 89 -5.87 -0.25 15.18
CA GLU A 89 -5.74 -0.17 13.73
C GLU A 89 -4.41 0.46 13.34
N VAL A 90 -4.04 1.58 13.95
CA VAL A 90 -2.78 2.28 13.65
C VAL A 90 -1.57 1.42 14.02
N MET A 91 -1.62 0.65 15.11
CA MET A 91 -0.59 -0.31 15.51
C MET A 91 -0.45 -1.44 14.47
N ALA A 92 -1.55 -2.04 14.05
CA ALA A 92 -1.54 -3.10 13.03
C ALA A 92 -0.94 -2.59 11.71
N LEU A 93 -1.42 -1.45 11.25
CA LEU A 93 -0.97 -0.84 9.99
C LEU A 93 0.52 -0.47 10.03
N SER A 94 1.06 -0.02 11.18
CA SER A 94 2.48 0.25 11.33
C SER A 94 3.33 -1.02 11.25
N THR A 95 2.84 -2.13 11.80
CA THR A 95 3.46 -3.45 11.68
C THR A 95 3.52 -3.91 10.23
N TRP A 96 2.40 -3.83 9.50
CA TRP A 96 2.37 -4.18 8.07
C TRP A 96 3.24 -3.26 7.21
N MET A 97 3.40 -1.99 7.58
CA MET A 97 4.34 -1.10 6.89
C MET A 97 5.79 -1.55 7.05
N THR A 98 6.20 -2.06 8.22
CA THR A 98 7.53 -2.65 8.43
C THR A 98 7.78 -3.79 7.44
N TRP A 99 6.81 -4.70 7.31
CA TRP A 99 6.92 -5.82 6.37
C TRP A 99 6.94 -5.37 4.92
N LYS A 100 6.10 -4.41 4.55
CA LYS A 100 6.04 -3.87 3.19
C LYS A 100 7.35 -3.21 2.77
N CYS A 101 7.96 -2.41 3.61
CA CYS A 101 9.27 -1.80 3.35
C CYS A 101 10.38 -2.85 3.26
N ALA A 102 10.33 -3.87 4.11
CA ALA A 102 11.32 -4.95 4.11
C ALA A 102 11.26 -5.81 2.85
N VAL A 103 10.06 -6.18 2.37
CA VAL A 103 9.86 -7.00 1.17
C VAL A 103 10.51 -6.39 -0.06
N THR A 104 10.38 -5.09 -0.26
CA THR A 104 10.97 -4.37 -1.40
C THR A 104 12.43 -3.99 -1.19
N GLY A 105 13.02 -4.35 -0.05
CA GLY A 105 14.42 -4.07 0.25
C GLY A 105 14.76 -2.60 0.52
N ILE A 106 13.75 -1.70 0.60
CA ILE A 106 14.00 -0.29 0.89
C ILE A 106 14.41 -0.10 2.36
N PRO A 107 15.30 0.88 2.65
CA PRO A 107 15.88 1.08 3.98
C PRO A 107 14.96 1.88 4.89
N TYR A 108 13.77 1.35 5.14
CA TYR A 108 12.78 1.92 6.03
C TYR A 108 12.28 0.90 7.05
N GLY A 109 11.92 1.40 8.20
CA GLY A 109 11.06 0.74 9.17
C GLY A 109 9.58 0.94 8.86
N GLY A 110 8.72 0.80 9.87
CA GLY A 110 7.29 0.95 9.71
C GLY A 110 6.64 1.87 10.72
N ALA A 111 5.76 2.74 10.23
CA ALA A 111 4.90 3.59 11.05
C ALA A 111 3.51 3.72 10.44
N LYS A 112 2.57 4.24 11.21
CA LYS A 112 1.25 4.64 10.73
C LYS A 112 0.66 5.71 11.62
N SER A 113 -0.08 6.62 11.00
CA SER A 113 -0.85 7.65 11.73
C SER A 113 -2.33 7.53 11.47
N GLY A 114 -3.09 8.06 12.41
CA GLY A 114 -4.50 8.31 12.24
C GLY A 114 -4.98 9.52 13.02
N VAL A 115 -5.92 10.26 12.44
CA VAL A 115 -6.70 11.30 13.13
C VAL A 115 -8.17 10.94 12.98
N VAL A 116 -8.88 10.95 14.12
CA VAL A 116 -10.32 10.63 14.15
C VAL A 116 -11.10 11.83 13.63
N VAL A 117 -11.34 11.86 12.32
CA VAL A 117 -12.01 12.97 11.64
C VAL A 117 -12.62 12.52 10.31
N ASP A 118 -13.76 13.05 9.95
CA ASP A 118 -14.30 12.96 8.60
C ASP A 118 -13.79 14.16 7.78
N ALA A 119 -12.70 13.94 7.03
CA ALA A 119 -12.06 14.98 6.23
C ALA A 119 -13.00 15.62 5.19
N LYS A 120 -14.05 14.89 4.75
CA LYS A 120 -15.04 15.40 3.77
C LYS A 120 -15.98 16.44 4.36
N LYS A 121 -16.09 16.49 5.69
CA LYS A 121 -16.93 17.46 6.41
C LYS A 121 -16.18 18.75 6.79
N LEU A 122 -14.87 18.78 6.60
CA LEU A 122 -14.06 19.96 6.87
C LEU A 122 -14.01 20.86 5.64
N SER A 123 -14.01 22.16 5.86
CA SER A 123 -13.61 23.11 4.81
C SER A 123 -12.11 22.93 4.50
N MET A 124 -11.67 23.46 3.37
CA MET A 124 -10.26 23.44 2.98
C MET A 124 -9.39 24.16 4.03
N ALA A 125 -9.89 25.26 4.60
CA ALA A 125 -9.20 26.02 5.65
C ALA A 125 -9.11 25.24 6.97
N GLU A 126 -10.19 24.56 7.36
CA GLU A 126 -10.20 23.70 8.54
C GLU A 126 -9.27 22.49 8.37
N LEU A 127 -9.29 21.84 7.20
CA LEU A 127 -8.38 20.73 6.87
C LEU A 127 -6.91 21.19 6.92
N GLN A 128 -6.62 22.40 6.43
CA GLN A 128 -5.26 22.97 6.50
C GLN A 128 -4.84 23.21 7.97
N ARG A 129 -5.70 23.81 8.80
CA ARG A 129 -5.42 24.04 10.23
C ARG A 129 -5.17 22.73 10.97
N LEU A 130 -6.00 21.70 10.71
CA LEU A 130 -5.85 20.38 11.33
C LEU A 130 -4.53 19.71 10.90
N SER A 131 -4.20 19.81 9.62
CA SER A 131 -2.95 19.25 9.07
C SER A 131 -1.72 19.91 9.70
N ARG A 132 -1.72 21.23 9.84
CA ARG A 132 -0.65 21.96 10.52
C ARG A 132 -0.57 21.63 12.01
N ALA A 133 -1.70 21.55 12.69
CA ALA A 133 -1.74 21.13 14.10
C ALA A 133 -1.14 19.74 14.30
N TYR A 134 -1.42 18.81 13.37
CA TYR A 134 -0.85 17.46 13.40
C TYR A 134 0.67 17.47 13.18
N ALA A 135 1.18 18.22 12.22
CA ALA A 135 2.63 18.34 12.00
C ALA A 135 3.36 18.95 13.20
N LYS A 136 2.77 19.97 13.83
CA LYS A 136 3.29 20.59 15.05
C LYS A 136 3.28 19.62 16.23
N PHE A 137 2.23 18.79 16.37
CA PHE A 137 2.13 17.77 17.42
C PHE A 137 3.28 16.77 17.36
N LEU A 138 3.73 16.39 16.15
CA LEU A 138 4.80 15.41 15.92
C LEU A 138 6.17 16.04 15.66
N VAL A 139 6.36 17.34 15.85
CA VAL A 139 7.56 18.06 15.40
C VAL A 139 8.88 17.45 15.90
N ASN A 140 8.88 16.83 17.07
CA ASN A 140 10.07 16.21 17.68
C ASN A 140 10.19 14.71 17.42
N ASP A 141 9.16 14.09 16.86
CA ASP A 141 9.05 12.65 16.70
C ASP A 141 9.21 12.21 15.24
N ILE A 142 9.19 13.17 14.29
CA ILE A 142 9.35 12.92 12.84
C ILE A 142 10.52 13.74 12.28
N GLY A 143 11.04 13.28 11.17
CA GLY A 143 12.17 13.91 10.48
C GLY A 143 12.77 12.98 9.42
N PRO A 144 13.65 13.52 8.54
CA PRO A 144 14.21 12.75 7.41
C PRO A 144 14.88 11.43 7.81
N TRP A 145 15.50 11.39 8.99
CA TRP A 145 16.25 10.22 9.49
C TRP A 145 15.57 9.51 10.66
N THR A 146 14.43 10.02 11.13
CA THR A 146 13.71 9.46 12.28
C THR A 146 12.44 8.77 11.83
N ASP A 147 11.55 9.50 11.18
CA ASP A 147 10.23 9.01 10.79
C ASP A 147 9.68 9.87 9.64
N VAL A 148 9.32 9.24 8.53
CA VAL A 148 8.94 9.89 7.27
C VAL A 148 7.48 9.59 6.94
N PRO A 149 6.54 10.48 7.32
CA PRO A 149 5.12 10.33 6.99
C PRO A 149 4.84 10.46 5.48
N ALA A 150 3.67 9.94 5.08
CA ALA A 150 3.18 9.93 3.71
C ALA A 150 1.66 10.11 3.68
N PRO A 151 1.03 10.31 2.50
CA PRO A 151 -0.43 10.33 2.37
C PRO A 151 -1.06 8.95 2.63
N ASP A 152 -2.32 8.98 3.06
CA ASP A 152 -3.23 7.83 3.16
C ASP A 152 -4.69 8.33 2.96
N VAL A 153 -5.69 7.55 3.35
CA VAL A 153 -7.10 7.91 3.26
C VAL A 153 -7.36 9.28 3.91
N GLY A 154 -8.05 10.16 3.20
CA GLY A 154 -8.40 11.51 3.68
C GLY A 154 -7.26 12.53 3.64
N THR A 155 -6.07 12.16 3.16
CA THR A 155 -4.92 13.06 2.99
C THR A 155 -4.34 12.93 1.57
N GLY A 156 -3.61 13.94 1.13
CA GLY A 156 -3.02 13.96 -0.22
C GLY A 156 -1.89 14.97 -0.33
N GLY A 157 -1.45 15.25 -1.55
CA GLY A 157 -0.34 16.15 -1.83
C GLY A 157 -0.44 17.51 -1.14
N PRO A 158 -1.56 18.25 -1.24
CA PRO A 158 -1.72 19.53 -0.56
C PRO A 158 -1.52 19.42 0.97
N VAL A 159 -2.09 18.38 1.61
CA VAL A 159 -1.94 18.11 3.04
C VAL A 159 -0.46 17.89 3.39
N MET A 160 0.26 17.11 2.60
CA MET A 160 1.71 16.90 2.82
C MET A 160 2.50 18.20 2.66
N GLY A 161 2.11 19.06 1.73
CA GLY A 161 2.69 20.38 1.55
C GLY A 161 2.50 21.28 2.76
N TRP A 162 1.30 21.33 3.34
CA TRP A 162 1.03 22.10 4.57
C TRP A 162 1.77 21.55 5.79
N MET A 163 1.87 20.23 5.88
CA MET A 163 2.55 19.57 6.98
C MET A 163 4.07 19.79 6.95
N VAL A 164 4.71 19.70 5.78
CA VAL A 164 6.15 19.94 5.69
C VAL A 164 6.50 21.41 5.96
N ASP A 165 5.69 22.37 5.48
CA ASP A 165 5.86 23.80 5.78
C ASP A 165 5.75 24.09 7.28
N GLU A 166 4.73 23.52 7.95
CA GLU A 166 4.55 23.70 9.40
C GLU A 166 5.67 23.05 10.21
N TRP A 167 6.07 21.84 9.84
CA TRP A 167 7.17 21.14 10.50
C TRP A 167 8.46 21.95 10.39
N GLN A 168 8.79 22.44 9.21
CA GLN A 168 9.98 23.25 8.95
C GLN A 168 9.98 24.51 9.84
N LYS A 169 8.89 25.28 9.84
CA LYS A 169 8.73 26.49 10.69
C LYS A 169 8.90 26.18 12.17
N SER A 170 8.25 25.12 12.64
CA SER A 170 8.30 24.72 14.04
C SER A 170 9.69 24.25 14.47
N LYS A 171 10.40 23.52 13.59
CA LYS A 171 11.78 23.08 13.86
C LYS A 171 12.76 24.25 13.86
N GLN A 172 12.68 25.16 12.90
CA GLN A 172 13.53 26.35 12.85
C GLN A 172 13.38 27.21 14.12
N ALA A 173 12.15 27.37 14.61
CA ALA A 173 11.89 28.10 15.85
C ALA A 173 12.52 27.44 17.08
N GLN A 174 12.68 26.11 17.10
CA GLN A 174 13.27 25.37 18.21
C GLN A 174 14.80 25.30 18.15
N SER A 175 15.38 25.11 16.95
CA SER A 175 16.81 24.79 16.81
C SER A 175 17.69 26.01 16.54
N GLY A 176 17.13 27.09 16.03
CA GLY A 176 17.88 28.32 15.69
C GLY A 176 18.98 28.16 14.63
N GLY A 177 19.08 26.98 14.00
CA GLY A 177 20.22 26.62 13.17
C GLY A 177 19.88 25.92 11.84
N LEU A 178 20.93 25.49 11.15
CA LEU A 178 20.86 24.74 9.90
C LEU A 178 20.09 23.44 10.09
N MET A 179 19.10 23.21 9.26
CA MET A 179 18.34 21.95 9.19
C MET A 179 18.80 21.12 7.99
N GLU A 180 18.81 19.80 8.16
CA GLU A 180 18.81 18.89 7.02
C GLU A 180 17.64 19.23 6.09
N ASN A 181 17.69 18.79 4.83
CA ASN A 181 16.64 19.16 3.86
C ASN A 181 15.24 18.82 4.39
N PRO A 182 14.44 19.82 4.81
CA PRO A 182 13.14 19.58 5.44
C PRO A 182 12.13 18.89 4.53
N LEU A 183 12.31 19.03 3.21
CA LEU A 183 11.44 18.39 2.22
C LEU A 183 11.49 16.85 2.29
N ALA A 184 12.59 16.29 2.80
CA ALA A 184 12.71 14.84 2.97
C ALA A 184 11.90 14.28 4.16
N THR A 185 11.35 15.14 5.03
CA THR A 185 10.54 14.72 6.18
C THR A 185 9.22 14.07 5.77
N PHE A 186 8.60 14.53 4.68
CA PHE A 186 7.33 14.02 4.18
C PHE A 186 7.47 13.58 2.73
N THR A 187 6.77 12.52 2.34
CA THR A 187 6.67 12.07 0.93
C THR A 187 5.24 12.12 0.43
N GLY A 188 5.06 12.09 -0.90
CA GLY A 188 3.76 12.28 -1.54
C GLY A 188 3.36 13.75 -1.61
N LYS A 189 4.35 14.65 -1.61
CA LYS A 189 4.17 16.09 -1.81
C LYS A 189 3.82 16.43 -3.26
N PRO A 190 3.26 17.62 -3.53
CA PRO A 190 3.17 18.15 -4.88
C PRO A 190 4.57 18.25 -5.55
N LEU A 191 4.62 18.12 -6.86
CA LEU A 191 5.90 18.14 -7.63
C LEU A 191 6.70 19.43 -7.40
N ASN A 192 6.03 20.57 -7.33
CA ASN A 192 6.64 21.88 -7.05
C ASN A 192 7.16 22.04 -5.60
N LEU A 193 6.90 21.08 -4.73
CA LEU A 193 7.41 20.99 -3.36
C LEU A 193 8.32 19.78 -3.15
N GLY A 194 8.98 19.32 -4.21
CA GLY A 194 9.90 18.18 -4.13
C GLY A 194 9.23 16.81 -4.16
N GLY A 195 8.00 16.71 -4.66
CA GLY A 195 7.36 15.43 -4.95
C GLY A 195 8.08 14.69 -6.09
N SER A 196 7.98 13.36 -6.12
CA SER A 196 8.57 12.54 -7.17
C SER A 196 7.63 12.35 -8.34
N GLN A 197 8.14 12.48 -9.56
CA GLN A 197 7.43 12.03 -10.75
C GLN A 197 7.15 10.53 -10.71
N GLY A 198 6.15 10.05 -11.47
CA GLY A 198 5.79 8.65 -11.54
C GLY A 198 5.08 8.10 -10.30
N ARG A 199 4.85 8.92 -9.24
CA ARG A 199 4.24 8.46 -7.99
C ARG A 199 2.79 8.00 -8.18
N ASP A 200 2.04 8.65 -9.07
CA ASP A 200 0.62 8.36 -9.30
C ASP A 200 0.41 6.95 -9.89
N GLU A 201 1.29 6.52 -10.77
CA GLU A 201 1.20 5.23 -11.45
C GLU A 201 1.99 4.11 -10.74
N ALA A 202 2.90 4.47 -9.83
CA ALA A 202 3.87 3.55 -9.22
C ALA A 202 3.24 2.30 -8.59
N THR A 203 2.08 2.45 -7.94
CA THR A 203 1.41 1.31 -7.30
C THR A 203 0.88 0.35 -8.35
N GLY A 204 0.11 0.83 -9.33
CA GLY A 204 -0.44 0.02 -10.41
C GLY A 204 0.66 -0.63 -11.27
N LEU A 205 1.66 0.15 -11.67
CA LEU A 205 2.79 -0.33 -12.46
C LEU A 205 3.63 -1.37 -11.70
N GLY A 206 3.86 -1.15 -10.39
CA GLY A 206 4.54 -2.13 -9.53
C GLY A 206 3.84 -3.48 -9.53
N GLY A 207 2.50 -3.48 -9.44
CA GLY A 207 1.69 -4.70 -9.58
C GLY A 207 1.82 -5.36 -10.95
N VAL A 208 2.00 -4.57 -12.01
CA VAL A 208 2.22 -5.12 -13.37
C VAL A 208 3.61 -5.74 -13.51
N TYR A 209 4.65 -5.20 -12.86
CA TYR A 209 5.96 -5.86 -12.81
C TYR A 209 5.89 -7.21 -12.08
N VAL A 210 5.09 -7.29 -11.03
CA VAL A 210 4.78 -8.55 -10.33
C VAL A 210 4.01 -9.51 -11.26
N LEU A 211 3.02 -9.03 -12.02
CA LEU A 211 2.30 -9.81 -13.03
C LEU A 211 3.24 -10.38 -14.10
N GLU A 212 4.19 -9.59 -14.60
CA GLU A 212 5.17 -10.02 -15.58
C GLU A 212 6.07 -11.16 -15.04
N LYS A 213 6.49 -11.05 -13.78
CA LYS A 213 7.27 -12.10 -13.11
C LYS A 213 6.43 -13.36 -12.90
N LEU A 214 5.16 -13.22 -12.54
CA LEU A 214 4.22 -14.32 -12.42
C LEU A 214 4.04 -15.02 -13.78
N ALA A 215 3.85 -14.26 -14.85
CA ALA A 215 3.73 -14.77 -16.21
C ALA A 215 4.93 -15.63 -16.61
N GLN A 216 6.16 -15.20 -16.27
CA GLN A 216 7.38 -15.98 -16.50
C GLN A 216 7.38 -17.30 -15.71
N LYS A 217 6.99 -17.26 -14.40
CA LYS A 217 6.96 -18.47 -13.55
C LYS A 217 5.89 -19.49 -14.00
N LEU A 218 4.77 -19.00 -14.53
CA LEU A 218 3.69 -19.84 -15.04
C LEU A 218 3.86 -20.20 -16.54
N ALA A 219 4.96 -19.76 -17.16
CA ALA A 219 5.28 -20.01 -18.57
C ALA A 219 4.15 -19.60 -19.54
N TRP A 220 3.49 -18.46 -19.29
CA TRP A 220 2.44 -17.96 -20.18
C TRP A 220 3.04 -17.55 -21.53
N LYS A 221 2.57 -18.18 -22.60
CA LYS A 221 3.16 -18.01 -23.95
C LYS A 221 2.72 -16.70 -24.61
N ARG A 222 1.47 -16.31 -24.44
CA ARG A 222 0.85 -15.18 -25.13
C ARG A 222 0.06 -14.34 -24.14
N ARG A 223 0.48 -13.10 -23.94
CA ARG A 223 -0.20 -12.16 -22.99
C ARG A 223 -1.64 -11.88 -23.40
N GLN A 224 -1.91 -11.81 -24.71
CA GLN A 224 -3.25 -11.56 -25.26
C GLN A 224 -4.30 -12.64 -24.94
N ASP A 225 -3.86 -13.82 -24.52
CA ASP A 225 -4.76 -14.91 -24.12
C ASP A 225 -5.09 -14.83 -22.62
N ILE A 226 -4.36 -14.02 -21.85
CA ILE A 226 -4.51 -13.89 -20.41
C ILE A 226 -5.55 -12.80 -20.10
N THR A 227 -6.62 -13.23 -19.44
CA THR A 227 -7.75 -12.38 -19.06
C THR A 227 -7.59 -11.82 -17.65
N ILE A 228 -7.87 -10.52 -17.49
CA ILE A 228 -7.73 -9.82 -16.22
C ILE A 228 -9.05 -9.13 -15.86
N ALA A 229 -9.50 -9.32 -14.61
CA ALA A 229 -10.60 -8.56 -14.02
C ALA A 229 -10.07 -7.67 -12.87
N VAL A 230 -10.38 -6.38 -12.91
CA VAL A 230 -9.91 -5.40 -11.92
C VAL A 230 -11.09 -4.85 -11.13
N GLN A 231 -11.16 -5.21 -9.84
CA GLN A 231 -12.15 -4.62 -8.94
C GLN A 231 -11.63 -3.29 -8.37
N GLY A 232 -12.35 -2.21 -8.67
CA GLY A 232 -11.93 -0.87 -8.28
C GLY A 232 -11.15 -0.17 -9.39
N PHE A 233 -11.83 0.73 -10.13
CA PHE A 233 -11.22 1.54 -11.19
C PHE A 233 -10.94 2.96 -10.71
N GLY A 234 -10.24 3.03 -9.54
CA GLY A 234 -9.60 4.22 -8.98
C GLY A 234 -8.17 4.35 -9.48
N ASN A 235 -7.33 5.14 -8.78
CA ASN A 235 -5.95 5.37 -9.20
C ASN A 235 -5.16 4.06 -9.41
N VAL A 236 -5.15 3.17 -8.43
CA VAL A 236 -4.38 1.92 -8.47
C VAL A 236 -4.89 0.98 -9.56
N GLY A 237 -6.20 0.74 -9.60
CA GLY A 237 -6.80 -0.17 -10.58
C GLY A 237 -6.70 0.33 -12.01
N TYR A 238 -6.86 1.65 -12.23
CA TYR A 238 -6.64 2.23 -13.54
C TYR A 238 -5.22 2.06 -14.05
N TRP A 239 -4.21 2.42 -13.25
CA TRP A 239 -2.83 2.29 -13.67
C TRP A 239 -2.39 0.84 -13.84
N PHE A 240 -2.92 -0.09 -13.03
CA PHE A 240 -2.70 -1.51 -13.27
C PHE A 240 -3.28 -1.94 -14.61
N ALA A 241 -4.54 -1.64 -14.88
CA ALA A 241 -5.22 -1.98 -16.14
C ALA A 241 -4.52 -1.34 -17.34
N TYR A 242 -4.15 -0.06 -17.24
CA TYR A 242 -3.44 0.68 -18.29
C TYR A 242 -2.12 0.02 -18.69
N HIS A 243 -1.26 -0.27 -17.71
CA HIS A 243 0.05 -0.86 -18.00
C HIS A 243 -0.07 -2.33 -18.43
N ALA A 244 -1.02 -3.08 -17.90
CA ALA A 244 -1.29 -4.46 -18.34
C ALA A 244 -1.76 -4.50 -19.80
N ASP A 245 -2.70 -3.61 -20.19
CA ASP A 245 -3.17 -3.51 -21.58
C ASP A 245 -2.03 -3.13 -22.53
N ARG A 246 -1.18 -2.17 -22.14
CA ARG A 246 0.00 -1.77 -22.92
C ARG A 246 1.01 -2.91 -23.16
N LEU A 247 1.08 -3.87 -22.25
CA LEU A 247 1.90 -5.07 -22.42
C LEU A 247 1.19 -6.16 -23.21
N GLY A 248 -0.06 -5.94 -23.61
CA GLY A 248 -0.85 -6.85 -24.42
C GLY A 248 -1.72 -7.83 -23.63
N TYR A 249 -1.87 -7.68 -22.31
CA TYR A 249 -2.84 -8.43 -21.53
C TYR A 249 -4.27 -7.97 -21.82
N LYS A 250 -5.23 -8.88 -21.70
CA LYS A 250 -6.63 -8.59 -21.98
C LYS A 250 -7.39 -8.23 -20.70
N VAL A 251 -7.62 -6.94 -20.47
CA VAL A 251 -8.47 -6.46 -19.36
C VAL A 251 -9.93 -6.63 -19.76
N VAL A 252 -10.61 -7.65 -19.24
CA VAL A 252 -11.99 -8.00 -19.64
C VAL A 252 -13.06 -7.43 -18.75
N ALA A 253 -12.72 -7.02 -17.53
CA ALA A 253 -13.69 -6.43 -16.60
C ALA A 253 -13.02 -5.40 -15.68
N VAL A 254 -13.78 -4.32 -15.40
CA VAL A 254 -13.44 -3.33 -14.37
C VAL A 254 -14.69 -2.96 -13.59
N SER A 255 -14.53 -2.51 -12.33
CA SER A 255 -15.65 -2.00 -11.52
C SER A 255 -15.30 -0.79 -10.67
N ASP A 256 -16.32 -0.07 -10.21
CA ASP A 256 -16.23 0.95 -9.18
C ASP A 256 -17.32 0.73 -8.11
N SER A 257 -17.58 1.75 -7.27
CA SER A 257 -18.58 1.65 -6.20
C SER A 257 -20.03 1.45 -6.71
N ALA A 258 -20.33 1.84 -7.94
CA ALA A 258 -21.66 1.68 -8.55
C ALA A 258 -21.85 0.28 -9.18
N GLY A 259 -20.77 -0.42 -9.52
CA GLY A 259 -20.75 -1.73 -10.17
C GLY A 259 -19.70 -1.81 -11.26
N GLY A 260 -19.84 -2.72 -12.22
CA GLY A 260 -18.80 -2.97 -13.22
C GLY A 260 -19.33 -3.23 -14.62
N VAL A 261 -18.37 -3.42 -15.52
CA VAL A 261 -18.59 -3.84 -16.90
C VAL A 261 -17.70 -5.03 -17.25
N TYR A 262 -18.21 -5.90 -18.09
CA TYR A 262 -17.49 -7.03 -18.66
C TYR A 262 -17.55 -6.98 -20.19
N LEU A 263 -16.40 -7.09 -20.84
CA LEU A 263 -16.26 -7.16 -22.29
C LEU A 263 -15.24 -8.26 -22.65
N ALA A 264 -15.70 -9.36 -23.22
CA ALA A 264 -14.88 -10.54 -23.52
C ALA A 264 -13.74 -10.24 -24.52
N SER A 265 -13.94 -9.28 -25.44
CA SER A 265 -12.91 -8.84 -26.38
C SER A 265 -11.80 -7.99 -25.75
N GLY A 266 -12.02 -7.52 -24.53
CA GLY A 266 -11.13 -6.61 -23.80
C GLY A 266 -11.60 -5.16 -23.80
N LEU A 267 -11.36 -4.46 -22.71
CA LEU A 267 -11.66 -3.04 -22.50
C LEU A 267 -10.40 -2.20 -22.82
N ASP A 268 -10.60 -1.02 -23.38
CA ASP A 268 -9.55 0.02 -23.44
C ASP A 268 -9.58 0.83 -22.12
N PRO A 269 -8.55 0.73 -21.28
CA PRO A 269 -8.56 1.41 -19.98
C PRO A 269 -8.58 2.94 -20.09
N VAL A 270 -7.99 3.51 -21.12
CA VAL A 270 -7.94 4.98 -21.33
C VAL A 270 -9.33 5.51 -21.65
N LYS A 271 -9.97 4.95 -22.69
CA LYS A 271 -11.34 5.32 -23.06
C LYS A 271 -12.34 5.04 -21.94
N THR A 272 -12.16 3.95 -21.21
CA THR A 272 -13.00 3.61 -20.04
C THR A 272 -12.88 4.67 -18.94
N LEU A 273 -11.66 5.17 -18.67
CA LEU A 273 -11.46 6.24 -17.69
C LEU A 273 -12.06 7.58 -18.16
N GLU A 274 -11.90 7.93 -19.44
CA GLU A 274 -12.50 9.14 -20.03
C GLU A 274 -14.03 9.11 -19.95
N CYS A 275 -14.63 7.99 -20.33
CA CYS A 275 -16.07 7.76 -20.20
C CYS A 275 -16.51 7.86 -18.73
N LYS A 276 -15.81 7.23 -17.80
CA LYS A 276 -16.10 7.32 -16.37
C LYS A 276 -16.08 8.76 -15.86
N LYS A 277 -15.13 9.58 -16.30
CA LYS A 277 -15.07 11.00 -15.92
C LYS A 277 -16.30 11.78 -16.39
N GLN A 278 -16.84 11.42 -17.55
CA GLN A 278 -18.04 12.06 -18.12
C GLN A 278 -19.34 11.56 -17.48
N THR A 279 -19.43 10.25 -17.16
CA THR A 279 -20.66 9.60 -16.70
C THR A 279 -20.74 9.40 -15.19
N GLY A 280 -19.63 9.57 -14.48
CA GLY A 280 -19.52 9.35 -13.04
C GLY A 280 -19.31 7.89 -12.62
N SER A 281 -19.47 6.90 -13.51
CA SER A 281 -19.32 5.47 -13.19
C SER A 281 -18.88 4.63 -14.39
N VAL A 282 -18.11 3.57 -14.14
CA VAL A 282 -17.70 2.60 -15.19
C VAL A 282 -18.85 1.77 -15.74
N GLN A 283 -19.99 1.67 -15.04
CA GLN A 283 -21.15 0.88 -15.50
C GLN A 283 -21.73 1.31 -16.86
N GLN A 284 -21.40 2.52 -17.32
CA GLN A 284 -21.83 3.04 -18.61
C GLN A 284 -20.70 2.98 -19.67
N CYS A 285 -19.53 2.46 -19.31
CA CYS A 285 -18.30 2.61 -20.07
C CYS A 285 -17.82 1.29 -20.66
N MET A 286 -18.53 0.77 -21.62
CA MET A 286 -18.08 -0.37 -22.40
C MET A 286 -17.30 0.12 -23.62
N CYS A 287 -16.02 0.32 -23.42
CA CYS A 287 -15.12 0.90 -24.40
C CYS A 287 -14.09 -0.13 -24.86
N ASP A 288 -14.10 -0.51 -26.13
CA ASP A 288 -13.01 -1.17 -26.81
C ASP A 288 -12.06 -0.15 -27.47
N ARG A 289 -11.07 -0.63 -28.22
CA ARG A 289 -10.10 0.23 -28.91
C ARG A 289 -10.71 1.15 -29.98
N ASP A 290 -11.87 0.79 -30.51
CA ASP A 290 -12.51 1.52 -31.60
C ASP A 290 -13.56 2.52 -31.08
N LYS A 291 -14.43 2.07 -30.16
CA LYS A 291 -15.61 2.81 -29.74
C LYS A 291 -16.00 2.58 -28.27
N CYS A 292 -16.81 3.48 -27.74
CA CYS A 292 -17.53 3.31 -26.48
C CYS A 292 -19.02 3.19 -26.76
N GLN A 293 -19.65 2.06 -26.43
CA GLN A 293 -21.09 1.84 -26.63
C GLN A 293 -21.65 0.98 -25.49
N VAL A 294 -22.83 1.34 -25.00
CA VAL A 294 -23.49 0.68 -23.85
C VAL A 294 -23.80 -0.81 -24.09
N ASN A 295 -23.84 -1.25 -25.35
CA ASN A 295 -24.21 -2.60 -25.76
C ASN A 295 -23.06 -3.50 -26.20
N LEU A 296 -21.79 -3.06 -26.06
CA LEU A 296 -20.62 -3.87 -26.46
C LEU A 296 -20.37 -5.07 -25.54
N GLY A 297 -20.82 -4.99 -24.29
CA GLY A 297 -20.57 -6.00 -23.26
C GLY A 297 -21.73 -6.12 -22.28
N LYS A 298 -21.44 -6.51 -21.05
CA LYS A 298 -22.42 -6.71 -19.98
C LYS A 298 -22.15 -5.78 -18.81
N LYS A 299 -23.19 -5.18 -18.22
CA LYS A 299 -23.13 -4.61 -16.88
C LYS A 299 -23.11 -5.74 -15.87
N ILE A 300 -22.23 -5.63 -14.89
CA ILE A 300 -22.07 -6.62 -13.82
C ILE A 300 -21.99 -5.92 -12.45
N THR A 301 -22.33 -6.62 -11.41
CA THR A 301 -22.13 -6.20 -10.03
C THR A 301 -20.66 -6.43 -9.60
N ASN A 302 -20.24 -5.80 -8.50
CA ASN A 302 -18.94 -6.09 -7.90
C ASN A 302 -18.80 -7.57 -7.51
N LYS A 303 -19.88 -8.20 -7.05
CA LYS A 303 -19.90 -9.62 -6.72
C LYS A 303 -19.68 -10.49 -7.95
N GLU A 304 -20.40 -10.23 -9.03
CA GLU A 304 -20.22 -10.96 -10.29
C GLU A 304 -18.82 -10.77 -10.86
N LEU A 305 -18.21 -9.58 -10.74
CA LEU A 305 -16.83 -9.36 -11.16
C LEU A 305 -15.86 -10.27 -10.41
N LEU A 306 -15.98 -10.37 -9.07
CA LEU A 306 -15.11 -11.22 -8.27
C LEU A 306 -15.25 -12.71 -8.62
N GLU A 307 -16.44 -13.15 -9.05
CA GLU A 307 -16.76 -14.53 -9.39
C GLU A 307 -16.48 -14.88 -10.88
N LEU A 308 -15.95 -13.93 -11.68
CA LEU A 308 -15.61 -14.18 -13.10
C LEU A 308 -14.55 -15.27 -13.24
N GLU A 309 -14.71 -16.08 -14.28
CA GLU A 309 -13.68 -17.02 -14.70
C GLU A 309 -12.63 -16.28 -15.54
N VAL A 310 -11.53 -15.90 -14.90
CA VAL A 310 -10.41 -15.15 -15.48
C VAL A 310 -9.07 -15.75 -15.04
N ASP A 311 -8.02 -15.44 -15.78
CA ASP A 311 -6.68 -15.89 -15.41
C ASP A 311 -6.15 -15.11 -14.20
N VAL A 312 -6.47 -13.82 -14.09
CA VAL A 312 -6.02 -12.95 -12.99
C VAL A 312 -7.16 -12.08 -12.48
N LEU A 313 -7.44 -12.17 -11.19
CA LEU A 313 -8.31 -11.26 -10.46
C LEU A 313 -7.44 -10.24 -9.68
N VAL A 314 -7.80 -8.96 -9.81
CA VAL A 314 -7.05 -7.86 -9.19
C VAL A 314 -7.98 -7.04 -8.30
N PRO A 315 -8.10 -7.38 -7.00
CA PRO A 315 -8.80 -6.55 -6.04
C PRO A 315 -7.96 -5.28 -5.76
N ALA A 316 -8.47 -4.11 -6.19
CA ALA A 316 -7.80 -2.81 -6.11
C ALA A 316 -8.68 -1.71 -5.47
N ALA A 317 -9.70 -2.09 -4.69
CA ALA A 317 -10.65 -1.17 -4.07
C ALA A 317 -10.58 -1.15 -2.55
N LEU A 318 -11.23 -2.10 -1.89
CA LEU A 318 -11.44 -2.12 -0.46
C LEU A 318 -10.79 -3.34 0.20
N GLU A 319 -10.62 -3.23 1.50
CA GLU A 319 -10.25 -4.34 2.37
C GLU A 319 -11.39 -5.37 2.48
N SER A 320 -11.06 -6.61 2.81
CA SER A 320 -12.01 -7.70 3.12
C SER A 320 -13.10 -7.92 2.08
N VAL A 321 -12.77 -7.79 0.78
CA VAL A 321 -13.71 -8.09 -0.33
C VAL A 321 -13.72 -9.57 -0.70
N LEU A 322 -12.66 -10.30 -0.39
CA LEU A 322 -12.54 -11.75 -0.52
C LEU A 322 -12.63 -12.36 0.87
N THR A 323 -13.76 -12.98 1.16
CA THR A 323 -14.12 -13.48 2.49
C THR A 323 -14.45 -14.96 2.46
N GLN A 324 -14.58 -15.59 3.63
CA GLN A 324 -15.02 -16.98 3.73
C GLN A 324 -16.31 -17.25 2.95
N GLU A 325 -17.22 -16.27 2.88
CA GLU A 325 -18.55 -16.42 2.26
C GLU A 325 -18.48 -16.51 0.73
N ASN A 326 -17.51 -15.83 0.11
CA ASN A 326 -17.39 -15.76 -1.34
C ASN A 326 -16.18 -16.52 -1.91
N ALA A 327 -15.17 -16.85 -1.11
CA ALA A 327 -13.94 -17.52 -1.57
C ALA A 327 -14.22 -18.84 -2.32
N GLY A 328 -15.23 -19.59 -1.89
CA GLY A 328 -15.65 -20.82 -2.58
C GLY A 328 -16.12 -20.58 -4.03
N LYS A 329 -16.63 -19.40 -4.35
CA LYS A 329 -17.19 -19.02 -5.66
C LYS A 329 -16.18 -18.36 -6.59
N ILE A 330 -15.03 -17.97 -6.08
CA ILE A 330 -13.95 -17.36 -6.89
C ILE A 330 -13.43 -18.41 -7.86
N LYS A 331 -13.44 -18.04 -9.16
CA LYS A 331 -13.02 -18.91 -10.27
C LYS A 331 -11.71 -18.46 -10.91
N ALA A 332 -11.19 -17.31 -10.51
CA ALA A 332 -9.91 -16.81 -10.98
C ALA A 332 -8.79 -17.80 -10.65
N LYS A 333 -7.86 -18.00 -11.60
CA LYS A 333 -6.71 -18.90 -11.40
C LYS A 333 -5.65 -18.29 -10.50
N ASN A 334 -5.49 -16.97 -10.56
CA ASN A 334 -4.52 -16.21 -9.78
C ASN A 334 -5.16 -14.93 -9.24
N ILE A 335 -4.69 -14.45 -8.10
CA ILE A 335 -5.10 -13.19 -7.48
C ILE A 335 -3.86 -12.34 -7.25
N ILE A 336 -3.89 -11.05 -7.66
CA ILE A 336 -2.86 -10.06 -7.38
C ILE A 336 -3.49 -8.96 -6.54
N GLU A 337 -3.16 -8.87 -5.26
CA GLU A 337 -3.79 -7.97 -4.30
C GLU A 337 -3.23 -6.55 -4.41
N MET A 338 -3.98 -5.68 -5.07
CA MET A 338 -3.60 -4.27 -5.22
C MET A 338 -4.23 -3.36 -4.16
N ALA A 339 -5.33 -3.75 -3.51
CA ALA A 339 -5.84 -3.13 -2.29
C ALA A 339 -5.03 -3.60 -1.06
N ASN A 340 -5.15 -2.90 0.07
CA ASN A 340 -4.59 -3.38 1.32
C ASN A 340 -5.57 -4.33 2.00
N GLY A 341 -5.12 -5.52 2.41
CA GLY A 341 -5.91 -6.52 3.10
C GLY A 341 -7.21 -6.95 2.40
N PRO A 342 -7.24 -7.17 1.08
CA PRO A 342 -8.49 -7.48 0.38
C PRO A 342 -8.99 -8.89 0.68
N THR A 343 -8.13 -9.79 1.13
CA THR A 343 -8.43 -11.20 1.43
C THR A 343 -8.38 -11.45 2.92
N THR A 344 -9.47 -12.02 3.49
CA THR A 344 -9.46 -12.43 4.89
C THR A 344 -8.63 -13.70 5.10
N PRO A 345 -8.13 -13.97 6.32
CA PRO A 345 -7.35 -15.19 6.60
C PRO A 345 -8.09 -16.48 6.24
N GLU A 346 -9.40 -16.53 6.47
CA GLU A 346 -10.25 -17.69 6.18
C GLU A 346 -10.38 -17.90 4.66
N ALA A 347 -10.49 -16.81 3.89
CA ALA A 347 -10.51 -16.88 2.42
C ALA A 347 -9.17 -17.34 1.86
N ASP A 348 -8.06 -16.87 2.43
CA ASP A 348 -6.70 -17.26 2.01
C ASP A 348 -6.49 -18.78 2.17
N GLU A 349 -6.98 -19.38 3.26
CA GLU A 349 -6.94 -20.83 3.48
C GLU A 349 -7.79 -21.61 2.44
N ILE A 350 -8.92 -21.04 2.02
CA ILE A 350 -9.76 -21.64 0.97
C ILE A 350 -9.04 -21.57 -0.39
N PHE A 351 -8.39 -20.44 -0.70
CA PHE A 351 -7.64 -20.29 -1.94
C PHE A 351 -6.46 -21.24 -2.01
N ASP A 352 -5.73 -21.42 -0.92
CA ASP A 352 -4.63 -22.40 -0.84
C ASP A 352 -5.12 -23.83 -1.14
N LYS A 353 -6.26 -24.25 -0.54
CA LYS A 353 -6.88 -25.57 -0.80
C LYS A 353 -7.38 -25.72 -2.24
N LYS A 354 -7.83 -24.63 -2.87
CA LYS A 354 -8.28 -24.62 -4.28
C LYS A 354 -7.13 -24.53 -5.27
N GLY A 355 -5.89 -24.32 -4.82
CA GLY A 355 -4.73 -24.11 -5.68
C GLY A 355 -4.74 -22.74 -6.39
N ILE A 356 -5.52 -21.77 -5.90
CA ILE A 356 -5.52 -20.39 -6.41
C ILE A 356 -4.28 -19.68 -5.85
N LEU A 357 -3.40 -19.23 -6.75
CA LEU A 357 -2.19 -18.53 -6.35
C LEU A 357 -2.50 -17.06 -6.00
N VAL A 358 -2.26 -16.68 -4.76
CA VAL A 358 -2.44 -15.30 -4.29
C VAL A 358 -1.09 -14.61 -4.14
N ILE A 359 -0.86 -13.51 -4.86
CA ILE A 359 0.28 -12.61 -4.62
C ILE A 359 -0.19 -11.52 -3.64
N PRO A 360 0.37 -11.49 -2.40
CA PRO A 360 -0.16 -10.67 -1.34
C PRO A 360 0.13 -9.18 -1.53
N ASP A 361 -0.71 -8.36 -0.94
CA ASP A 361 -0.71 -6.90 -0.97
C ASP A 361 0.62 -6.26 -0.54
N VAL A 362 1.25 -6.79 0.51
CA VAL A 362 2.54 -6.29 1.02
C VAL A 362 3.67 -6.35 -0.02
N LEU A 363 3.53 -7.20 -1.06
CA LEU A 363 4.40 -7.26 -2.22
C LEU A 363 3.78 -6.53 -3.42
N ALA A 364 2.56 -6.89 -3.81
CA ALA A 364 1.98 -6.48 -5.08
C ALA A 364 1.78 -4.95 -5.18
N ASN A 365 1.33 -4.31 -4.11
CA ASN A 365 1.06 -2.86 -4.10
C ASN A 365 2.21 -2.01 -3.52
N ALA A 366 3.38 -2.59 -3.32
CA ALA A 366 4.52 -1.90 -2.71
C ALA A 366 5.22 -0.87 -3.62
N GLY A 367 4.88 -0.81 -4.90
CA GLY A 367 5.43 0.18 -5.85
C GLY A 367 5.27 1.62 -5.36
N GLY A 368 4.14 1.93 -4.73
CA GLY A 368 3.88 3.25 -4.18
C GLY A 368 4.86 3.65 -3.06
N VAL A 369 5.12 2.78 -2.09
CA VAL A 369 6.07 3.09 -1.02
C VAL A 369 7.52 3.11 -1.53
N THR A 370 7.83 2.31 -2.56
CA THR A 370 9.13 2.33 -3.23
C THR A 370 9.40 3.68 -3.90
N VAL A 371 8.44 4.25 -4.62
CA VAL A 371 8.60 5.60 -5.18
C VAL A 371 8.57 6.69 -4.10
N SER A 372 7.88 6.47 -2.97
CA SER A 372 8.04 7.36 -1.81
C SER A 372 9.47 7.33 -1.25
N TYR A 373 10.15 6.19 -1.26
CA TYR A 373 11.57 6.11 -0.93
C TYR A 373 12.43 6.90 -1.95
N PHE A 374 12.15 6.81 -3.23
CA PHE A 374 12.85 7.60 -4.25
C PHE A 374 12.64 9.10 -4.07
N GLU A 375 11.43 9.54 -3.69
CA GLU A 375 11.16 10.95 -3.35
C GLU A 375 12.05 11.42 -2.20
N TRP A 376 12.16 10.62 -1.13
CA TRP A 376 13.03 10.90 0.00
C TRP A 376 14.51 11.01 -0.42
N VAL A 377 15.01 10.06 -1.23
CA VAL A 377 16.39 10.09 -1.77
C VAL A 377 16.62 11.36 -2.59
N GLN A 378 15.73 11.71 -3.51
CA GLN A 378 15.81 12.91 -4.33
C GLN A 378 15.84 14.18 -3.48
N ASN A 379 15.00 14.25 -2.45
CA ASN A 379 14.99 15.40 -1.55
C ASN A 379 16.26 15.50 -0.71
N LEU A 380 16.83 14.40 -0.24
CA LEU A 380 18.12 14.40 0.47
C LEU A 380 19.28 14.82 -0.41
N GLN A 381 19.27 14.37 -1.67
CA GLN A 381 20.32 14.71 -2.65
C GLN A 381 20.17 16.11 -3.24
N GLY A 382 18.97 16.72 -3.16
CA GLY A 382 18.67 17.98 -3.84
C GLY A 382 18.65 17.87 -5.37
N TYR A 383 18.49 16.65 -5.92
CA TYR A 383 18.46 16.37 -7.34
C TYR A 383 17.25 15.52 -7.71
N PHE A 384 16.48 15.96 -8.70
CA PHE A 384 15.21 15.33 -9.08
C PHE A 384 15.37 14.50 -10.35
N TRP A 385 14.82 13.29 -10.31
CA TRP A 385 14.83 12.34 -11.40
C TRP A 385 13.64 12.57 -12.33
N THR A 386 13.84 12.29 -13.60
CA THR A 386 12.75 12.24 -14.59
C THR A 386 11.80 11.06 -14.26
N LYS A 387 10.61 11.11 -14.83
CA LYS A 387 9.63 10.01 -14.69
C LYS A 387 10.23 8.66 -15.10
N ASP A 388 10.92 8.62 -16.24
CA ASP A 388 11.51 7.38 -16.76
C ASP A 388 12.60 6.84 -15.85
N GLU A 389 13.44 7.70 -15.25
CA GLU A 389 14.43 7.29 -14.26
C GLU A 389 13.78 6.69 -13.05
N VAL A 390 12.71 7.28 -12.52
CA VAL A 390 11.95 6.75 -11.37
C VAL A 390 11.37 5.37 -11.69
N LEU A 391 10.69 5.22 -12.83
CA LEU A 391 10.04 3.98 -13.20
C LEU A 391 11.05 2.87 -13.56
N ASN A 392 12.16 3.22 -14.20
CA ASN A 392 13.25 2.28 -14.47
C ASN A 392 13.94 1.78 -13.21
N LYS A 393 14.04 2.62 -12.16
CA LYS A 393 14.54 2.22 -10.83
C LYS A 393 13.53 1.39 -10.04
N LEU A 394 12.23 1.61 -10.24
CA LEU A 394 11.17 0.84 -9.58
C LEU A 394 11.16 -0.63 -10.04
N LYS A 395 11.30 -0.88 -11.33
CA LYS A 395 11.18 -2.20 -11.94
C LYS A 395 12.06 -3.27 -11.26
N PRO A 396 13.39 -3.11 -11.18
CA PRO A 396 14.26 -4.14 -10.60
C PRO A 396 13.93 -4.44 -9.13
N LEU A 397 13.49 -3.45 -8.34
CA LEU A 397 13.13 -3.68 -6.93
C LEU A 397 11.88 -4.55 -6.81
N MET A 398 10.85 -4.29 -7.62
CA MET A 398 9.63 -5.08 -7.61
C MET A 398 9.87 -6.51 -8.12
N GLU A 399 10.66 -6.64 -9.19
CA GLU A 399 11.02 -7.94 -9.76
C GLU A 399 11.88 -8.78 -8.79
N GLN A 400 12.85 -8.16 -8.14
CA GLN A 400 13.70 -8.83 -7.13
C GLN A 400 12.88 -9.26 -5.91
N ALA A 401 11.98 -8.42 -5.42
CA ALA A 401 11.11 -8.74 -4.31
C ALA A 401 10.23 -9.97 -4.63
N PHE A 402 9.66 -10.02 -5.83
CA PHE A 402 8.89 -11.18 -6.29
C PHE A 402 9.76 -12.43 -6.39
N GLU A 403 10.95 -12.33 -6.97
CA GLU A 403 11.86 -13.48 -7.15
C GLU A 403 12.27 -14.09 -5.81
N GLN A 404 12.61 -13.26 -4.84
CA GLN A 404 12.95 -13.70 -3.48
C GLN A 404 11.76 -14.40 -2.81
N MET A 405 10.57 -13.81 -2.89
CA MET A 405 9.33 -14.45 -2.39
C MET A 405 9.12 -15.82 -3.05
N TRP A 406 9.30 -15.90 -4.38
CA TRP A 406 9.09 -17.14 -5.13
C TRP A 406 10.05 -18.25 -4.71
N GLN A 407 11.34 -17.93 -4.54
CA GLN A 407 12.35 -18.87 -4.04
C GLN A 407 12.01 -19.38 -2.64
N ILE A 408 11.61 -18.48 -1.73
CA ILE A 408 11.18 -18.87 -0.38
C ILE A 408 9.93 -19.73 -0.43
N LYS A 409 8.95 -19.40 -1.28
CA LYS A 409 7.75 -20.19 -1.49
C LYS A 409 8.11 -21.64 -1.90
N GLN A 410 9.01 -21.79 -2.85
CA GLN A 410 9.48 -23.11 -3.29
C GLN A 410 10.25 -23.87 -2.19
N LYS A 411 11.17 -23.18 -1.49
CA LYS A 411 11.96 -23.77 -0.38
C LYS A 411 11.06 -24.27 0.75
N LEU A 412 10.02 -23.51 1.10
CA LEU A 412 9.15 -23.82 2.23
C LEU A 412 7.95 -24.71 1.85
N GLY A 413 7.63 -24.88 0.56
CA GLY A 413 6.40 -25.53 0.12
C GLY A 413 5.15 -24.82 0.64
N SER A 414 5.18 -23.47 0.77
CA SER A 414 4.15 -22.67 1.43
C SER A 414 3.39 -21.78 0.45
N SER A 415 2.32 -21.11 0.92
CA SER A 415 1.65 -20.07 0.16
C SER A 415 2.58 -18.87 -0.11
N SER A 416 2.27 -18.08 -1.15
CA SER A 416 3.02 -16.86 -1.45
C SER A 416 2.94 -15.84 -0.31
N ARG A 417 1.82 -15.78 0.40
CA ARG A 417 1.65 -14.92 1.58
C ARG A 417 2.64 -15.28 2.68
N ILE A 418 2.70 -16.56 3.07
CA ILE A 418 3.66 -17.03 4.08
C ILE A 418 5.09 -16.75 3.64
N ALA A 419 5.43 -17.02 2.38
CA ALA A 419 6.77 -16.75 1.84
C ALA A 419 7.13 -15.28 1.86
N THR A 420 6.18 -14.38 1.51
CA THR A 420 6.39 -12.93 1.55
C THR A 420 6.63 -12.42 2.97
N TYR A 421 5.83 -12.87 3.92
CA TYR A 421 6.03 -12.50 5.34
C TYR A 421 7.32 -13.10 5.89
N ALA A 422 7.69 -14.34 5.51
CA ALA A 422 8.94 -14.95 5.91
C ALA A 422 10.15 -14.15 5.42
N GLN A 423 10.13 -13.69 4.15
CA GLN A 423 11.13 -12.77 3.59
C GLN A 423 11.25 -11.50 4.43
N ALA A 424 10.13 -10.83 4.70
CA ALA A 424 10.09 -9.57 5.42
C ALA A 424 10.60 -9.71 6.86
N VAL A 425 10.04 -10.66 7.60
CA VAL A 425 10.39 -10.91 9.01
C VAL A 425 11.86 -11.27 9.15
N LYS A 426 12.38 -12.15 8.26
CA LYS A 426 13.81 -12.50 8.27
C LYS A 426 14.69 -11.27 8.12
N LEU A 427 14.42 -10.39 7.17
CA LEU A 427 15.21 -9.18 6.92
C LEU A 427 15.21 -8.21 8.12
N VAL A 428 14.09 -8.10 8.83
CA VAL A 428 13.98 -7.25 10.02
C VAL A 428 14.67 -7.88 11.22
N VAL A 429 14.49 -9.18 11.45
CA VAL A 429 15.18 -9.93 12.51
C VAL A 429 16.69 -9.88 12.33
N ASP A 430 17.20 -10.13 11.11
CA ASP A 430 18.63 -10.06 10.80
C ASP A 430 19.18 -8.65 11.09
N ALA A 431 18.43 -7.60 10.79
CA ALA A 431 18.81 -6.22 11.09
C ALA A 431 18.85 -5.94 12.61
N LEU A 432 17.86 -6.43 13.38
CA LEU A 432 17.83 -6.32 14.84
C LEU A 432 19.04 -7.01 15.48
N ILE A 433 19.35 -8.24 15.04
CA ILE A 433 20.52 -9.00 15.51
C ILE A 433 21.80 -8.26 15.18
N ALA A 434 21.99 -7.86 13.93
CA ALA A 434 23.19 -7.17 13.46
C ALA A 434 23.45 -5.83 14.17
N ARG A 435 22.40 -5.15 14.62
CA ARG A 435 22.48 -3.90 15.38
C ARG A 435 22.60 -4.08 16.89
N GLY A 436 22.48 -5.31 17.41
CA GLY A 436 22.47 -5.57 18.85
C GLY A 436 21.30 -4.88 19.58
N ARG A 437 20.12 -4.84 18.93
CA ARG A 437 18.94 -4.17 19.49
C ARG A 437 17.96 -5.11 20.20
N ILE A 438 18.43 -6.29 20.55
CA ILE A 438 17.67 -7.36 21.22
C ILE A 438 18.49 -8.01 22.32
#